data_497321289890fcfb6062d5475e369d83
#
_entry.id   497321289890fcfb6062d5475e369d83
#
_cell.length_a   1.000
_cell.length_b   1.000
_cell.length_c   1.000
_cell.angle_alpha   90.00
_cell.angle_beta   90.00
_cell.angle_gamma   90.00
#
_symmetry.space_group_name_H-M   'P 1'
#
loop_
_entity.id
_entity.type
_entity.pdbx_description
1 polymer ?
#
loop_
_entity_poly.entity_id
_entity_poly.type
_entity_poly.pdbx_seq_one_letter_code
_entity_poly.pdbx_strand_id
1 'polypeptide(L)'
;SIELSLDTSEWIKKLPEKPVYAEKEIIDDVAEKTLEVARETGATTFGVRLFSGTDRHFVPQNIMSDLCSGITSLINSVFGQRREEPVCVSTAPGSCVIRFSFPEQINLFNESDAANAMGVINEVLGSETLSDGLGKVKNKEGFIKSYSKILDTLRKTGSDVQFTTASPNSTQIQKVELPKEVVRSRYEDVKDIYTI
;
A
#
# COMPACT_ATOMS: atom_id res chain seq x y z
N SER A 1 16.59 -46.25 -25.56
CA SER A 1 15.94 -44.99 -25.17
C SER A 1 14.76 -45.33 -24.28
N ILE A 2 14.84 -44.97 -23.01
CA ILE A 2 13.70 -45.07 -22.11
C ILE A 2 12.81 -43.86 -22.38
N GLU A 3 11.77 -44.04 -23.16
CA GLU A 3 10.69 -43.08 -23.24
C GLU A 3 9.92 -43.11 -21.93
N LEU A 4 10.24 -42.19 -21.03
CA LEU A 4 9.38 -41.84 -19.93
C LEU A 4 8.17 -41.08 -20.50
N SER A 5 7.15 -41.80 -20.95
CA SER A 5 5.83 -41.22 -21.15
C SER A 5 5.25 -40.94 -19.75
N LEU A 6 5.48 -39.75 -19.24
CA LEU A 6 4.73 -39.24 -18.11
C LEU A 6 3.28 -39.12 -18.55
N ASP A 7 2.46 -40.07 -18.12
CA ASP A 7 1.01 -39.94 -18.25
C ASP A 7 0.54 -38.83 -17.29
N THR A 8 0.50 -37.60 -17.83
CA THR A 8 0.06 -36.41 -17.11
C THR A 8 -1.44 -36.42 -16.80
N SER A 9 -2.22 -37.35 -17.38
CA SER A 9 -3.67 -37.39 -17.23
C SER A 9 -4.11 -37.75 -15.80
N GLU A 10 -3.37 -38.60 -15.09
CA GLU A 10 -3.64 -38.92 -13.68
C GLU A 10 -3.22 -37.79 -12.73
N TRP A 11 -2.19 -37.05 -13.08
CA TRP A 11 -1.75 -35.89 -12.30
C TRP A 11 -2.75 -34.74 -12.40
N ILE A 12 -3.32 -34.52 -13.58
CA ILE A 12 -4.34 -33.49 -13.82
C ILE A 12 -5.63 -33.81 -13.05
N LYS A 13 -5.99 -35.07 -12.89
CA LYS A 13 -7.15 -35.51 -12.08
C LYS A 13 -6.95 -35.40 -10.58
N LYS A 14 -5.69 -35.36 -10.10
CA LYS A 14 -5.33 -35.22 -8.69
C LYS A 14 -5.07 -33.76 -8.28
N LEU A 15 -4.90 -32.88 -9.24
CA LEU A 15 -4.85 -31.45 -8.96
C LEU A 15 -6.25 -30.98 -8.57
N PRO A 16 -6.42 -30.32 -7.42
CA PRO A 16 -7.70 -29.70 -7.10
C PRO A 16 -8.09 -28.77 -8.24
N GLU A 17 -9.33 -28.83 -8.71
CA GLU A 17 -9.85 -28.13 -9.89
C GLU A 17 -9.69 -26.59 -9.82
N LYS A 18 -9.47 -26.06 -8.65
CA LYS A 18 -8.91 -24.73 -8.36
C LYS A 18 -8.17 -24.84 -7.04
N PRO A 19 -7.02 -24.16 -6.85
CA PRO A 19 -6.49 -24.02 -5.52
C PRO A 19 -7.59 -23.39 -4.66
N VAL A 20 -8.14 -24.18 -3.73
CA VAL A 20 -9.12 -23.73 -2.74
C VAL A 20 -8.38 -22.92 -1.68
N TYR A 21 -7.55 -21.97 -2.13
CA TYR A 21 -7.15 -20.90 -1.27
C TYR A 21 -8.30 -19.91 -1.30
N ALA A 22 -9.02 -19.81 -0.19
CA ALA A 22 -9.89 -18.67 -0.04
C ALA A 22 -9.04 -17.44 -0.38
N GLU A 23 -9.44 -16.68 -1.39
CA GLU A 23 -8.74 -15.42 -1.77
C GLU A 23 -8.39 -14.58 -0.53
N LYS A 24 -9.20 -14.69 0.50
CA LYS A 24 -9.04 -14.05 1.80
C LYS A 24 -7.79 -14.52 2.57
N GLU A 25 -7.41 -15.81 2.52
CA GLU A 25 -6.21 -16.31 3.21
C GLU A 25 -4.93 -15.83 2.52
N ILE A 26 -4.91 -15.80 1.18
CA ILE A 26 -3.78 -15.28 0.42
C ILE A 26 -3.65 -13.77 0.64
N ILE A 27 -4.76 -13.05 0.69
CA ILE A 27 -4.82 -11.62 0.96
C ILE A 27 -4.29 -11.31 2.37
N ASP A 28 -4.72 -12.09 3.36
CA ASP A 28 -4.29 -11.91 4.74
C ASP A 28 -2.79 -12.22 4.92
N ASP A 29 -2.27 -13.26 4.26
CA ASP A 29 -0.84 -13.60 4.29
C ASP A 29 0.02 -12.49 3.66
N VAL A 30 -0.37 -11.94 2.53
CA VAL A 30 0.33 -10.82 1.88
C VAL A 30 0.29 -9.56 2.75
N ALA A 31 -0.83 -9.29 3.40
CA ALA A 31 -0.94 -8.15 4.31
C ALA A 31 -0.08 -8.34 5.57
N GLU A 32 -0.07 -9.53 6.15
CA GLU A 32 0.76 -9.87 7.32
C GLU A 32 2.26 -9.79 7.02
N LYS A 33 2.67 -10.01 5.78
CA LYS A 33 4.05 -9.78 5.34
C LYS A 33 4.53 -8.35 5.58
N THR A 34 3.64 -7.38 5.61
CA THR A 34 4.01 -6.00 5.97
C THR A 34 4.53 -5.92 7.41
N LEU A 35 3.96 -6.68 8.33
CA LEU A 35 4.44 -6.78 9.71
C LEU A 35 5.79 -7.52 9.79
N GLU A 36 5.97 -8.59 9.03
CA GLU A 36 7.26 -9.29 8.95
C GLU A 36 8.36 -8.36 8.45
N VAL A 37 8.11 -7.61 7.37
CA VAL A 37 9.06 -6.63 6.83
C VAL A 37 9.37 -5.54 7.86
N ALA A 38 8.36 -5.04 8.57
CA ALA A 38 8.56 -4.05 9.62
C ALA A 38 9.48 -4.58 10.74
N ARG A 39 9.29 -5.83 11.15
CA ARG A 39 10.12 -6.48 12.18
C ARG A 39 11.54 -6.77 11.70
N GLU A 40 11.70 -7.25 10.47
CA GLU A 40 13.02 -7.54 9.89
C GLU A 40 13.84 -6.27 9.65
N THR A 41 13.20 -5.20 9.21
CA THR A 41 13.86 -3.91 8.94
C THR A 41 14.00 -3.03 10.18
N GLY A 42 13.28 -3.32 11.26
CA GLY A 42 13.20 -2.44 12.42
C GLY A 42 12.55 -1.09 12.09
N ALA A 43 11.72 -1.02 11.06
CA ALA A 43 11.17 0.21 10.52
C ALA A 43 9.66 0.12 10.32
N THR A 44 8.94 1.22 10.58
CA THR A 44 7.54 1.32 10.22
C THR A 44 7.39 1.16 8.72
N THR A 45 6.56 0.22 8.30
CA THR A 45 6.39 -0.18 6.91
C THR A 45 4.96 0.08 6.43
N PHE A 46 4.86 0.68 5.27
CA PHE A 46 3.62 0.98 4.57
C PHE A 46 3.58 0.22 3.25
N GLY A 47 2.53 -0.56 3.03
CA GLY A 47 2.34 -1.36 1.83
C GLY A 47 1.18 -0.84 0.99
N VAL A 48 1.38 -0.82 -0.32
CA VAL A 48 0.34 -0.57 -1.32
C VAL A 48 0.21 -1.81 -2.17
N ARG A 49 -0.98 -2.40 -2.19
CA ARG A 49 -1.29 -3.56 -3.00
C ARG A 49 -2.36 -3.21 -4.03
N LEU A 50 -2.07 -3.50 -5.28
CA LEU A 50 -2.99 -3.32 -6.38
C LEU A 50 -3.59 -4.67 -6.76
N PHE A 51 -4.92 -4.74 -6.73
CA PHE A 51 -5.68 -5.89 -7.21
C PHE A 51 -6.32 -5.52 -8.54
N SER A 52 -5.98 -6.24 -9.58
CA SER A 52 -6.84 -6.33 -10.74
C SER A 52 -7.41 -7.74 -10.78
N GLY A 53 -8.62 -7.94 -11.25
CA GLY A 53 -9.24 -9.27 -11.38
C GLY A 53 -8.50 -10.25 -12.30
N THR A 54 -7.34 -9.86 -12.79
CA THR A 54 -6.33 -10.65 -13.49
C THR A 54 -5.04 -10.58 -12.72
N ASP A 55 -4.36 -11.70 -12.52
CA ASP A 55 -3.03 -11.79 -11.90
C ASP A 55 -2.01 -10.94 -12.67
N ARG A 56 -1.98 -9.67 -12.41
CA ARG A 56 -0.95 -8.78 -12.95
C ARG A 56 0.23 -8.76 -11.99
N HIS A 57 1.30 -9.40 -12.40
CA HIS A 57 2.58 -9.39 -11.67
C HIS A 57 3.47 -8.19 -12.03
N PHE A 58 2.98 -7.28 -12.83
CA PHE A 58 3.75 -6.12 -13.29
C PHE A 58 2.89 -4.86 -13.35
N VAL A 59 3.53 -3.74 -13.10
CA VAL A 59 2.95 -2.40 -13.23
C VAL A 59 3.89 -1.59 -14.12
N PRO A 60 3.37 -0.76 -15.04
CA PRO A 60 4.20 0.14 -15.82
C PRO A 60 5.14 0.97 -14.93
N GLN A 61 6.37 1.18 -15.36
CA GLN A 61 7.38 1.89 -14.59
C GLN A 61 6.94 3.28 -14.16
N ASN A 62 6.22 4.00 -15.02
CA ASN A 62 5.70 5.33 -14.72
C ASN A 62 4.67 5.30 -13.56
N ILE A 63 3.83 4.28 -13.50
CA ILE A 63 2.86 4.10 -12.41
C ILE A 63 3.60 3.86 -11.09
N MET A 64 4.60 2.99 -11.09
CA MET A 64 5.41 2.74 -9.89
C MET A 64 6.15 4.00 -9.45
N SER A 65 6.78 4.70 -10.37
CA SER A 65 7.49 5.94 -10.09
C SER A 65 6.57 7.02 -9.51
N ASP A 66 5.38 7.18 -10.07
CA ASP A 66 4.40 8.15 -9.60
C ASP A 66 3.84 7.78 -8.21
N LEU A 67 3.59 6.50 -7.95
CA LEU A 67 3.20 6.03 -6.62
C LEU A 67 4.29 6.29 -5.58
N CYS A 68 5.53 5.91 -5.88
CA CYS A 68 6.66 6.14 -4.97
C CYS A 68 6.84 7.63 -4.65
N SER A 69 6.85 8.46 -5.66
CA SER A 69 6.96 9.91 -5.52
C SER A 69 5.78 10.52 -4.74
N GLY A 70 4.55 10.09 -5.06
CA GLY A 70 3.34 10.57 -4.40
C GLY A 70 3.28 10.19 -2.92
N ILE A 71 3.59 8.95 -2.59
CA ILE A 71 3.59 8.46 -1.19
C ILE A 71 4.68 9.15 -0.37
N THR A 72 5.88 9.30 -0.92
CA THR A 72 6.96 10.04 -0.25
C THR A 72 6.54 11.48 0.04
N SER A 73 5.94 12.16 -0.92
CA SER A 73 5.43 13.52 -0.76
C SER A 73 4.30 13.61 0.26
N LEU A 74 3.41 12.60 0.28
CA LEU A 74 2.32 12.52 1.26
C LEU A 74 2.86 12.45 2.69
N ILE A 75 3.82 11.58 2.92
CA ILE A 75 4.46 11.39 4.24
C ILE A 75 5.18 12.65 4.67
N ASN A 76 5.96 13.27 3.79
CA ASN A 76 6.65 14.52 4.08
C ASN A 76 5.68 15.64 4.44
N SER A 77 4.51 15.69 3.84
CA SER A 77 3.49 16.70 4.13
C SER A 77 2.89 16.57 5.53
N VAL A 78 2.81 15.36 6.07
CA VAL A 78 2.35 15.12 7.45
C VAL A 78 3.30 15.78 8.46
N PHE A 79 4.60 15.68 8.23
CA PHE A 79 5.62 16.31 9.07
C PHE A 79 5.79 17.82 8.82
N GLY A 80 5.35 18.31 7.66
CA GLY A 80 5.51 19.68 7.23
C GLY A 80 6.92 20.05 6.76
N GLN A 81 7.81 19.09 6.64
CA GLN A 81 9.18 19.25 6.18
C GLN A 81 9.65 18.02 5.40
N ARG A 82 10.58 18.24 4.48
CA ARG A 82 11.21 17.17 3.72
C ARG A 82 12.09 16.32 4.65
N ARG A 83 11.88 15.01 4.68
CA ARG A 83 12.79 14.06 5.31
C ARG A 83 13.91 13.74 4.33
N GLU A 84 15.14 13.79 4.82
CA GLU A 84 16.34 13.44 4.02
C GLU A 84 16.63 11.95 4.01
N GLU A 85 15.96 11.18 4.87
CA GLU A 85 16.21 9.75 5.03
C GLU A 85 15.71 8.94 3.83
N PRO A 86 16.50 7.99 3.36
CA PRO A 86 16.10 7.14 2.26
C PRO A 86 14.93 6.25 2.66
N VAL A 87 13.96 6.16 1.78
CA VAL A 87 12.86 5.21 1.89
C VAL A 87 13.28 3.90 1.22
N CYS A 88 13.31 2.82 1.97
CA CYS A 88 13.49 1.49 1.39
C CYS A 88 12.20 1.06 0.70
N VAL A 89 12.31 0.71 -0.56
CA VAL A 89 11.20 0.17 -1.35
C VAL A 89 11.47 -1.31 -1.63
N SER A 90 10.52 -2.16 -1.27
CA SER A 90 10.59 -3.58 -1.59
C SER A 90 9.38 -4.00 -2.41
N THR A 91 9.58 -4.90 -3.35
CA THR A 91 8.51 -5.55 -4.11
C THR A 91 8.32 -6.98 -3.64
N ALA A 92 7.11 -7.49 -3.69
CA ALA A 92 6.80 -8.83 -3.26
C ALA A 92 5.97 -9.59 -4.30
N PRO A 93 6.07 -10.92 -4.35
CA PRO A 93 5.22 -11.73 -5.21
C PRO A 93 3.74 -11.67 -4.76
N GLY A 94 2.85 -11.88 -5.68
CA GLY A 94 1.40 -11.92 -5.47
C GLY A 94 0.74 -10.56 -5.61
N SER A 95 0.08 -10.33 -6.75
CA SER A 95 -0.41 -9.02 -7.16
C SER A 95 0.74 -7.97 -7.18
N CYS A 96 0.48 -6.73 -7.54
CA CYS A 96 1.51 -5.71 -7.42
C CYS A 96 1.52 -5.18 -5.97
N VAL A 97 2.55 -5.50 -5.23
CA VAL A 97 2.75 -5.02 -3.84
C VAL A 97 4.02 -4.21 -3.76
N ILE A 98 3.90 -2.97 -3.33
CA ILE A 98 5.02 -2.06 -3.09
C ILE A 98 5.04 -1.75 -1.60
N ARG A 99 6.17 -1.94 -0.93
CA ARG A 99 6.35 -1.63 0.49
C ARG A 99 7.40 -0.57 0.68
N PHE A 100 7.08 0.37 1.53
CA PHE A 100 7.95 1.46 1.94
C PHE A 100 8.28 1.28 3.41
N SER A 101 9.57 1.17 3.74
CA SER A 101 10.03 1.11 5.12
C SER A 101 10.71 2.43 5.49
N PHE A 102 10.29 3.00 6.62
CA PHE A 102 10.80 4.25 7.12
C PHE A 102 11.62 3.98 8.37
N PRO A 103 12.93 4.29 8.36
CA PRO A 103 13.77 4.17 9.55
C PRO A 103 13.13 4.91 10.71
N GLU A 104 13.01 4.24 11.86
CA GLU A 104 12.40 4.84 13.02
C GLU A 104 13.37 5.81 13.71
N GLN A 105 12.95 7.06 13.79
CA GLN A 105 13.52 8.00 14.76
C GLN A 105 12.62 7.99 15.98
N ILE A 106 13.10 7.39 17.04
CA ILE A 106 12.41 7.37 18.33
C ILE A 106 12.69 8.71 19.01
N ASN A 107 11.63 9.44 19.34
CA ASN A 107 11.76 10.66 20.13
C ASN A 107 12.04 10.35 21.63
N LEU A 108 12.25 11.40 22.44
CA LEU A 108 12.50 11.26 23.87
C LEU A 108 11.40 10.52 24.67
N PHE A 109 10.23 10.32 24.06
CA PHE A 109 9.08 9.64 24.65
C PHE A 109 8.88 8.21 24.11
N ASN A 110 9.84 7.65 23.40
CA ASN A 110 9.72 6.36 22.69
C ASN A 110 8.61 6.31 21.62
N GLU A 111 8.17 7.44 21.13
CA GLU A 111 7.21 7.51 20.04
C GLU A 111 7.93 7.56 18.69
N SER A 112 7.47 6.75 17.77
CA SER A 112 7.95 6.76 16.39
C SER A 112 7.20 7.82 15.60
N ASP A 113 7.91 8.82 15.09
CA ASP A 113 7.33 9.83 14.19
C ASP A 113 6.74 9.19 12.93
N ALA A 114 7.40 8.17 12.39
CA ALA A 114 6.92 7.45 11.22
C ALA A 114 5.61 6.70 11.53
N ALA A 115 5.50 6.03 12.67
CA ALA A 115 4.27 5.36 13.08
C ALA A 115 3.12 6.35 13.28
N ASN A 116 3.38 7.50 13.89
CA ASN A 116 2.39 8.56 14.07
C ASN A 116 1.91 9.12 12.72
N ALA A 117 2.81 9.39 11.79
CA ALA A 117 2.47 9.85 10.44
C ALA A 117 1.64 8.82 9.67
N MET A 118 1.99 7.54 9.77
CA MET A 118 1.23 6.45 9.16
C MET A 118 -0.18 6.33 9.75
N GLY A 119 -0.32 6.56 11.06
CA GLY A 119 -1.63 6.63 11.72
C GLY A 119 -2.52 7.72 11.13
N VAL A 120 -1.97 8.91 10.91
CA VAL A 120 -2.68 10.03 10.27
C VAL A 120 -3.07 9.69 8.83
N ILE A 121 -2.16 9.11 8.06
CA ILE A 121 -2.43 8.70 6.67
C ILE A 121 -3.54 7.65 6.61
N ASN A 122 -3.50 6.64 7.46
CA ASN A 122 -4.54 5.61 7.54
C ASN A 122 -5.91 6.20 7.93
N GLU A 123 -5.93 7.15 8.85
CA GLU A 123 -7.15 7.85 9.24
C GLU A 123 -7.77 8.60 8.05
N VAL A 124 -6.96 9.31 7.27
CA VAL A 124 -7.42 10.02 6.06
C VAL A 124 -7.85 9.06 4.97
N LEU A 125 -7.07 8.00 4.71
CA LEU A 125 -7.40 6.99 3.69
C LEU A 125 -8.67 6.22 4.03
N GLY A 126 -8.91 5.95 5.32
CA GLY A 126 -10.06 5.19 5.82
C GLY A 126 -11.31 6.04 6.05
N SER A 127 -11.20 7.37 6.07
CA SER A 127 -12.34 8.25 6.34
C SER A 127 -13.18 8.52 5.09
N GLU A 128 -14.49 8.75 5.29
CA GLU A 128 -15.42 9.07 4.19
C GLU A 128 -15.19 10.50 3.66
N THR A 129 -14.74 11.40 4.52
CA THR A 129 -14.50 12.81 4.18
C THR A 129 -13.04 13.18 4.35
N LEU A 130 -12.52 13.98 3.43
CA LEU A 130 -11.12 14.43 3.46
C LEU A 130 -10.81 15.33 4.67
N SER A 131 -11.81 16.04 5.19
CA SER A 131 -11.65 16.91 6.36
C SER A 131 -11.32 16.15 7.64
N ASP A 132 -11.70 14.87 7.72
CA ASP A 132 -11.38 14.03 8.85
C ASP A 132 -9.87 13.71 8.84
N GLY A 133 -9.19 13.97 9.91
CA GLY A 133 -7.75 13.74 10.05
C GLY A 133 -6.83 14.84 9.50
N LEU A 134 -7.28 15.73 8.60
CA LEU A 134 -6.45 16.82 8.08
C LEU A 134 -5.96 17.79 9.17
N GLY A 135 -6.67 17.90 10.28
CA GLY A 135 -6.24 18.71 11.40
C GLY A 135 -4.88 18.35 11.98
N LYS A 136 -4.45 17.09 11.82
CA LYS A 136 -3.17 16.57 12.31
C LYS A 136 -2.03 16.72 11.29
N VAL A 137 -2.32 17.16 10.07
CA VAL A 137 -1.35 17.34 8.99
C VAL A 137 -0.77 18.76 9.06
N LYS A 138 0.54 18.88 9.07
CA LYS A 138 1.22 20.18 9.13
C LYS A 138 1.15 20.95 7.83
N ASN A 139 1.42 20.30 6.71
CA ASN A 139 1.30 20.90 5.38
C ASN A 139 0.06 20.36 4.67
N LYS A 140 -1.10 20.93 4.94
CA LYS A 140 -2.38 20.48 4.39
C LYS A 140 -2.45 20.58 2.87
N GLU A 141 -1.96 21.69 2.30
CA GLU A 141 -1.93 21.88 0.85
C GLU A 141 -1.08 20.82 0.15
N GLY A 142 0.14 20.59 0.64
CA GLY A 142 1.04 19.56 0.13
C GLY A 142 0.45 18.16 0.29
N PHE A 143 -0.26 17.88 1.39
CA PHE A 143 -0.93 16.62 1.62
C PHE A 143 -2.04 16.36 0.60
N ILE A 144 -2.94 17.31 0.40
CA ILE A 144 -4.04 17.19 -0.55
C ILE A 144 -3.50 17.02 -1.98
N LYS A 145 -2.48 17.80 -2.35
CA LYS A 145 -1.83 17.71 -3.67
C LYS A 145 -1.21 16.33 -3.91
N SER A 146 -0.50 15.79 -2.93
CA SER A 146 0.10 14.46 -3.00
C SER A 146 -0.97 13.37 -3.02
N TYR A 147 -2.01 13.49 -2.22
CA TYR A 147 -3.15 12.57 -2.17
C TYR A 147 -3.89 12.53 -3.50
N SER A 148 -4.17 13.69 -4.09
CA SER A 148 -4.78 13.79 -5.42
C SER A 148 -3.93 13.09 -6.48
N LYS A 149 -2.62 13.27 -6.47
CA LYS A 149 -1.69 12.60 -7.38
C LYS A 149 -1.71 11.08 -7.21
N ILE A 150 -1.72 10.59 -5.98
CA ILE A 150 -1.82 9.16 -5.69
C ILE A 150 -3.13 8.59 -6.21
N LEU A 151 -4.25 9.24 -5.92
CA LEU A 151 -5.57 8.82 -6.40
C LEU A 151 -5.65 8.82 -7.94
N ASP A 152 -5.08 9.81 -8.60
CA ASP A 152 -5.02 9.86 -10.07
C ASP A 152 -4.23 8.67 -10.64
N THR A 153 -3.08 8.37 -10.04
CA THR A 153 -2.25 7.24 -10.44
C THR A 153 -2.98 5.91 -10.22
N LEU A 154 -3.60 5.72 -9.06
CA LEU A 154 -4.37 4.52 -8.74
C LEU A 154 -5.59 4.34 -9.65
N ARG A 155 -6.31 5.41 -9.93
CA ARG A 155 -7.45 5.39 -10.84
C ARG A 155 -7.07 4.91 -12.25
N LYS A 156 -5.90 5.29 -12.74
CA LYS A 156 -5.40 4.87 -14.05
C LYS A 156 -5.09 3.36 -14.11
N THR A 157 -4.84 2.72 -12.98
CA THR A 157 -4.62 1.27 -12.92
C THR A 157 -5.90 0.46 -13.09
N GLY A 158 -7.06 1.05 -12.77
CA GLY A 158 -8.35 0.35 -12.75
C GLY A 158 -8.43 -0.77 -11.72
N SER A 159 -7.58 -0.73 -10.70
CA SER A 159 -7.43 -1.77 -9.68
C SER A 159 -8.10 -1.36 -8.37
N ASP A 160 -8.56 -2.36 -7.62
CA ASP A 160 -8.82 -2.18 -6.19
C ASP A 160 -7.48 -2.02 -5.47
N VAL A 161 -7.47 -1.29 -4.37
CA VAL A 161 -6.24 -0.97 -3.64
C VAL A 161 -6.38 -1.36 -2.18
N GLN A 162 -5.35 -1.96 -1.63
CA GLN A 162 -5.22 -2.21 -0.20
C GLN A 162 -3.98 -1.48 0.30
N PHE A 163 -4.15 -0.69 1.35
CA PHE A 163 -3.07 -0.10 2.11
C PHE A 163 -2.86 -0.89 3.40
N THR A 164 -1.63 -1.20 3.72
CA THR A 164 -1.26 -1.88 4.96
C THR A 164 -0.20 -1.07 5.68
N THR A 165 -0.26 -1.05 6.99
CA THR A 165 0.74 -0.38 7.82
C THR A 165 1.06 -1.25 9.02
N ALA A 166 2.33 -1.36 9.33
CA ALA A 166 2.81 -2.03 10.52
C ALA A 166 4.06 -1.35 11.08
N SER A 167 4.18 -1.32 12.39
CA SER A 167 5.39 -0.94 13.11
C SER A 167 6.08 -2.19 13.66
N PRO A 168 7.41 -2.15 13.91
CA PRO A 168 8.14 -3.31 14.42
C PRO A 168 7.58 -3.85 15.74
N ASN A 169 7.04 -2.98 16.58
CA ASN A 169 6.47 -3.32 17.88
C ASN A 169 4.97 -3.59 17.85
N SER A 170 4.34 -3.50 16.67
CA SER A 170 2.92 -3.79 16.51
C SER A 170 2.64 -5.28 16.62
N THR A 171 1.51 -5.62 17.20
CA THR A 171 0.97 -6.99 17.21
C THR A 171 0.01 -7.24 16.06
N GLN A 172 -0.48 -6.17 15.43
CA GLN A 172 -1.45 -6.22 14.35
C GLN A 172 -1.06 -5.23 13.25
N ILE A 173 -1.47 -5.56 12.02
CA ILE A 173 -1.41 -4.65 10.89
C ILE A 173 -2.68 -3.80 10.84
N GLN A 174 -2.54 -2.58 10.33
CA GLN A 174 -3.67 -1.74 9.95
C GLN A 174 -3.91 -1.91 8.45
N LYS A 175 -5.16 -2.13 8.07
CA LYS A 175 -5.59 -2.30 6.67
C LYS A 175 -6.64 -1.26 6.31
N VAL A 176 -6.49 -0.68 5.13
CA VAL A 176 -7.51 0.16 4.50
C VAL A 176 -7.71 -0.36 3.08
N GLU A 177 -8.94 -0.73 2.74
CA GLU A 177 -9.29 -1.21 1.41
C GLU A 177 -10.10 -0.15 0.67
N LEU A 178 -9.66 0.18 -0.53
CA LEU A 178 -10.35 1.09 -1.43
C LEU A 178 -10.71 0.36 -2.72
N PRO A 179 -11.98 -0.02 -2.91
CA PRO A 179 -12.46 -0.48 -4.21
C PRO A 179 -12.19 0.58 -5.30
N LYS A 180 -11.99 0.14 -6.53
CA LYS A 180 -11.71 1.04 -7.67
C LYS A 180 -12.75 2.15 -7.84
N GLU A 181 -14.00 1.89 -7.51
CA GLU A 181 -15.09 2.88 -7.56
C GLU A 181 -14.89 3.97 -6.51
N VAL A 182 -14.43 3.58 -5.32
CA VAL A 182 -14.12 4.52 -4.22
C VAL A 182 -12.89 5.36 -4.55
N VAL A 183 -11.86 4.77 -5.13
CA VAL A 183 -10.67 5.50 -5.62
C VAL A 183 -11.08 6.57 -6.63
N ARG A 184 -11.91 6.21 -7.59
CA ARG A 184 -12.41 7.12 -8.62
C ARG A 184 -13.26 8.25 -8.02
N SER A 185 -14.17 7.93 -7.13
CA SER A 185 -15.02 8.90 -6.45
C SER A 185 -14.21 9.89 -5.61
N ARG A 186 -13.25 9.41 -4.84
CA ARG A 186 -12.36 10.27 -4.04
C ARG A 186 -11.48 11.17 -4.89
N TYR A 187 -11.00 10.66 -6.03
CA TYR A 187 -10.25 11.49 -6.97
C TYR A 187 -11.10 12.66 -7.49
N GLU A 188 -12.35 12.39 -7.88
CA GLU A 188 -13.28 13.44 -8.34
C GLU A 188 -13.53 14.49 -7.25
N ASP A 189 -13.66 14.09 -6.00
CA ASP A 189 -13.85 15.00 -4.88
C ASP A 189 -12.61 15.87 -4.60
N VAL A 190 -11.42 15.29 -4.71
CA VAL A 190 -10.16 15.97 -4.35
C VAL A 190 -9.65 16.86 -5.47
N LYS A 191 -9.81 16.46 -6.73
CA LYS A 191 -9.28 17.23 -7.88
C LYS A 191 -9.83 18.66 -7.95
N ASP A 192 -11.06 18.88 -7.52
CA ASP A 192 -11.75 20.17 -7.62
C ASP A 192 -11.33 21.14 -6.50
N ILE A 193 -10.67 20.66 -5.45
CA ILE A 193 -10.21 21.49 -4.34
C ILE A 193 -9.16 22.50 -4.79
N TYR A 194 -8.39 22.21 -5.85
CA TYR A 194 -7.34 23.08 -6.38
C TYR A 194 -7.74 23.94 -7.57
N THR A 195 -8.90 23.75 -8.11
CA THR A 195 -9.37 24.47 -9.30
C THR A 195 -10.12 25.76 -8.99
N ILE A 196 -10.18 26.10 -7.72
CA ILE A 196 -10.83 27.35 -7.29
C ILE A 196 -9.76 28.43 -7.08
#